data_a47aec3b4496ff34f249dce2b0fd3298
#
_entry.id   a47aec3b4496ff34f249dce2b0fd3298
#
_cell.length_a   1.000
_cell.length_b   1.000
_cell.length_c   1.000
_cell.angle_alpha   90.00
_cell.angle_beta   90.00
_cell.angle_gamma   90.00
#
_symmetry.space_group_name_H-M   'P 1'
#
loop_
_entity.id
_entity.type
_entity.pdbx_description
1 polymer ?
#
loop_
_entity_poly.entity_id
_entity_poly.type
_entity_poly.pdbx_seq_one_letter_code
_entity_poly.pdbx_strand_id
1 'polypeptide(L)'
;MNKDRFHDTNDAPAARLPHAATDRLLCGPANAASTPLDAKASDPQVMGWMQGFPPAADKQITFSNYLRFPHTRWAFSHIRELLPTTTVGRAGTAVSVLPQAPREDIDALEFQLADGTKMTWAQSLNANYTDGILVLHRGKVVYERYFGALQADRPHMAFSVTKSFIGTLAAMLVAEGVLDAQASVAIYVPELADSGFGNAAYVR
;
A
#
# COMPACT_ATOMS: atom_id res chain seq x y z
N MET A 1 65.29 8.95 29.42
CA MET A 1 66.20 9.39 28.35
C MET A 1 65.69 8.81 27.04
N ASN A 2 65.35 9.65 26.19
CA ASN A 2 65.02 9.71 24.79
C ASN A 2 63.53 9.67 24.45
N LYS A 3 62.99 10.86 24.27
CA LYS A 3 61.89 11.25 23.38
C LYS A 3 62.46 11.27 21.99
N ASP A 4 61.72 10.75 21.01
CA ASP A 4 61.81 11.27 19.64
C ASP A 4 60.64 10.72 18.83
N ARG A 5 59.78 11.66 18.46
CA ARG A 5 59.27 12.02 17.13
C ARG A 5 58.60 10.92 16.32
N PHE A 6 57.29 10.98 16.24
CA PHE A 6 56.57 10.62 15.02
C PHE A 6 56.00 11.88 14.38
N HIS A 7 56.49 12.15 13.20
CA HIS A 7 56.07 13.19 12.29
C HIS A 7 54.63 12.95 11.82
N ASP A 8 53.89 13.97 11.99
CA ASP A 8 52.57 14.20 11.38
C ASP A 8 52.77 14.56 9.90
N THR A 9 52.32 13.73 8.98
CA THR A 9 52.19 14.08 7.57
C THR A 9 51.00 13.30 7.01
N ASN A 10 49.80 13.86 7.14
CA ASN A 10 48.69 13.52 6.26
C ASN A 10 47.80 14.74 6.03
N ASP A 11 48.40 15.76 5.41
CA ASP A 11 47.64 16.76 4.69
C ASP A 11 47.29 16.17 3.30
N ALA A 12 46.17 15.47 3.21
CA ALA A 12 45.51 15.19 1.95
C ALA A 12 44.39 16.22 1.75
N PRO A 13 44.38 17.00 0.66
CA PRO A 13 43.30 17.96 0.45
C PRO A 13 41.96 17.22 0.25
N ALA A 14 40.97 17.59 1.04
CA ALA A 14 39.62 17.13 0.89
C ALA A 14 39.13 17.41 -0.53
N ALA A 15 38.92 16.35 -1.30
CA ALA A 15 38.32 16.44 -2.61
C ALA A 15 36.88 16.96 -2.42
N ARG A 16 36.65 18.20 -2.84
CA ARG A 16 35.31 18.77 -2.96
C ARG A 16 34.60 17.97 -4.06
N LEU A 17 33.61 17.19 -3.62
CA LEU A 17 32.62 16.61 -4.54
C LEU A 17 31.92 17.76 -5.27
N PRO A 18 31.75 17.70 -6.60
CA PRO A 18 30.99 18.71 -7.32
C PRO A 18 29.56 18.70 -6.81
N HIS A 19 29.05 19.87 -6.47
CA HIS A 19 27.64 20.09 -6.20
C HIS A 19 26.87 19.57 -7.42
N ALA A 20 26.11 18.50 -7.20
CA ALA A 20 25.12 18.04 -8.15
C ALA A 20 24.21 19.23 -8.46
N ALA A 21 24.23 19.64 -9.72
CA ALA A 21 23.26 20.58 -10.25
C ALA A 21 21.87 20.08 -9.85
N THR A 22 21.14 20.91 -9.12
CA THR A 22 19.71 20.73 -8.89
C THR A 22 19.06 20.71 -10.25
N ASP A 23 18.83 19.52 -10.80
CA ASP A 23 17.93 19.32 -11.91
C ASP A 23 16.57 19.86 -11.43
N ARG A 24 16.28 21.08 -11.87
CA ARG A 24 14.93 21.61 -11.86
C ARG A 24 14.12 20.61 -12.67
N LEU A 25 13.32 19.79 -11.97
CA LEU A 25 12.16 19.15 -12.54
C LEU A 25 11.39 20.25 -13.26
N LEU A 26 11.63 20.37 -14.57
CA LEU A 26 10.80 21.16 -15.46
C LEU A 26 9.41 20.53 -15.38
N CYS A 27 8.58 21.11 -14.52
CA CYS A 27 7.15 20.92 -14.59
C CYS A 27 6.77 21.39 -15.99
N GLY A 28 6.65 20.47 -16.94
CA GLY A 28 6.13 20.74 -18.26
C GLY A 28 4.75 21.41 -18.10
N PRO A 29 4.27 22.14 -19.14
CA PRO A 29 2.98 22.80 -19.05
C PRO A 29 1.95 21.79 -18.56
N ALA A 30 1.21 22.15 -17.50
CA ALA A 30 0.13 21.34 -16.99
C ALA A 30 -0.80 21.05 -18.18
N ASN A 31 -0.72 19.85 -18.72
CA ASN A 31 -1.69 19.36 -19.68
C ASN A 31 -3.04 19.61 -19.04
N ALA A 32 -3.94 20.27 -19.76
CA ALA A 32 -5.30 20.50 -19.29
C ALA A 32 -5.78 19.20 -18.65
N ALA A 33 -6.00 19.23 -17.33
CA ALA A 33 -6.29 18.03 -16.57
C ALA A 33 -7.57 17.44 -17.14
N SER A 34 -7.44 16.40 -17.95
CA SER A 34 -8.59 15.64 -18.41
C SER A 34 -9.30 15.12 -17.17
N THR A 35 -10.60 15.37 -17.05
CA THR A 35 -11.41 14.82 -15.95
C THR A 35 -11.10 13.33 -15.84
N PRO A 36 -10.70 12.83 -14.66
CA PRO A 36 -10.42 11.40 -14.49
C PRO A 36 -11.62 10.57 -14.94
N LEU A 37 -11.37 9.43 -15.57
CA LEU A 37 -12.42 8.48 -15.90
C LEU A 37 -13.20 8.12 -14.64
N ASP A 38 -14.51 8.02 -14.73
CA ASP A 38 -15.33 7.54 -13.62
C ASP A 38 -15.10 6.04 -13.35
N ALA A 39 -15.69 5.51 -12.28
CA ALA A 39 -15.49 4.13 -11.87
C ALA A 39 -15.96 3.13 -12.93
N LYS A 40 -17.02 3.44 -13.69
CA LYS A 40 -17.56 2.58 -14.75
C LYS A 40 -16.68 2.63 -16.01
N ALA A 41 -16.28 3.82 -16.44
CA ALA A 41 -15.41 3.99 -17.59
C ALA A 41 -14.00 3.44 -17.36
N SER A 42 -13.52 3.44 -16.10
CA SER A 42 -12.22 2.88 -15.70
C SER A 42 -12.29 1.41 -15.29
N ASP A 43 -13.45 0.76 -15.43
CA ASP A 43 -13.58 -0.66 -15.12
C ASP A 43 -12.62 -1.49 -16.00
N PRO A 44 -11.85 -2.44 -15.43
CA PRO A 44 -10.87 -3.23 -16.15
C PRO A 44 -11.43 -3.98 -17.35
N GLN A 45 -12.67 -4.45 -17.28
CA GLN A 45 -13.32 -5.15 -18.38
C GLN A 45 -13.69 -4.17 -19.50
N VAL A 46 -14.20 -2.99 -19.16
CA VAL A 46 -14.50 -1.91 -20.12
C VAL A 46 -13.22 -1.43 -20.80
N MET A 47 -12.14 -1.29 -20.06
CA MET A 47 -10.83 -0.88 -20.59
C MET A 47 -10.15 -1.97 -21.41
N GLY A 48 -10.54 -3.24 -21.24
CA GLY A 48 -9.94 -4.38 -21.94
C GLY A 48 -8.49 -4.67 -21.53
N TRP A 49 -8.12 -4.37 -20.26
CA TRP A 49 -6.77 -4.61 -19.76
C TRP A 49 -6.40 -6.10 -19.77
N MET A 50 -5.19 -6.40 -20.24
CA MET A 50 -4.57 -7.73 -20.22
C MET A 50 -5.39 -8.82 -20.92
N GLN A 51 -6.27 -8.48 -21.85
CA GLN A 51 -7.05 -9.42 -22.64
C GLN A 51 -6.28 -9.87 -23.89
N GLY A 52 -6.43 -11.16 -24.23
CA GLY A 52 -5.74 -11.79 -25.37
C GLY A 52 -4.36 -12.34 -24.99
N PHE A 53 -3.74 -13.07 -25.94
CA PHE A 53 -2.40 -13.66 -25.74
C PHE A 53 -1.57 -13.54 -27.02
N PRO A 54 -0.54 -12.66 -27.03
CA PRO A 54 -0.26 -11.62 -26.04
C PRO A 54 -1.34 -10.53 -26.06
N PRO A 55 -1.54 -9.78 -24.96
CA PRO A 55 -2.41 -8.62 -24.97
C PRO A 55 -1.88 -7.55 -25.94
N ALA A 56 -2.76 -6.75 -26.53
CA ALA A 56 -2.35 -5.61 -27.35
C ALA A 56 -1.44 -4.65 -26.55
N ALA A 57 -0.43 -4.07 -27.22
CA ALA A 57 0.61 -3.31 -26.54
C ALA A 57 0.08 -2.13 -25.70
N ASP A 58 -0.98 -1.46 -26.16
CA ASP A 58 -1.67 -0.38 -25.45
C ASP A 58 -2.58 -0.86 -24.31
N LYS A 59 -2.80 -2.18 -24.21
CA LYS A 59 -3.62 -2.85 -23.18
C LYS A 59 -2.79 -3.59 -22.14
N GLN A 60 -1.46 -3.54 -22.26
CA GLN A 60 -0.58 -4.24 -21.35
C GLN A 60 -0.36 -3.46 -20.05
N ILE A 61 -0.53 -4.16 -18.93
CA ILE A 61 -0.13 -3.69 -17.62
C ILE A 61 1.17 -4.39 -17.24
N THR A 62 2.16 -3.59 -16.86
CA THR A 62 3.52 -4.04 -16.54
C THR A 62 3.96 -3.43 -15.22
N PHE A 63 5.10 -3.86 -14.69
CA PHE A 63 5.72 -3.27 -13.51
C PHE A 63 5.96 -1.75 -13.64
N SER A 64 6.15 -1.23 -14.84
CA SER A 64 6.41 0.20 -15.05
C SER A 64 5.16 1.09 -14.98
N ASN A 65 3.96 0.52 -15.13
CA ASN A 65 2.72 1.29 -15.22
C ASN A 65 1.62 0.88 -14.23
N TYR A 66 1.76 -0.22 -13.48
CA TYR A 66 0.71 -0.81 -12.65
C TYR A 66 0.18 0.11 -11.53
N LEU A 67 0.97 1.12 -11.10
CA LEU A 67 0.55 2.11 -10.09
C LEU A 67 -0.09 3.36 -10.70
N ARG A 68 -0.26 3.43 -12.03
CA ARG A 68 -0.88 4.56 -12.70
C ARG A 68 -2.37 4.28 -12.90
N PHE A 69 -3.22 5.23 -12.54
CA PHE A 69 -4.63 5.16 -12.91
C PHE A 69 -4.81 5.30 -14.43
N PRO A 70 -5.65 4.49 -15.09
CA PRO A 70 -6.60 3.51 -14.55
C PRO A 70 -6.05 2.06 -14.41
N HIS A 71 -4.76 1.79 -14.69
CA HIS A 71 -4.18 0.44 -14.59
C HIS A 71 -4.31 -0.15 -13.17
N THR A 72 -4.29 0.69 -12.14
CA THR A 72 -4.49 0.31 -10.74
C THR A 72 -5.76 -0.51 -10.53
N ARG A 73 -6.82 -0.20 -11.28
CA ARG A 73 -8.12 -0.88 -11.20
C ARG A 73 -8.04 -2.37 -11.51
N TRP A 74 -7.08 -2.76 -12.35
CA TRP A 74 -6.80 -4.16 -12.67
C TRP A 74 -5.67 -4.72 -11.79
N ALA A 75 -4.57 -3.97 -11.69
CA ALA A 75 -3.32 -4.44 -11.13
C ALA A 75 -3.43 -4.85 -9.66
N PHE A 76 -4.23 -4.15 -8.86
CA PHE A 76 -4.33 -4.40 -7.43
C PHE A 76 -4.94 -5.77 -7.09
N SER A 77 -5.73 -6.35 -7.98
CA SER A 77 -6.22 -7.72 -7.85
C SER A 77 -5.34 -8.76 -8.57
N HIS A 78 -4.36 -8.31 -9.38
CA HIS A 78 -3.53 -9.18 -10.23
C HIS A 78 -2.02 -9.01 -10.00
N ILE A 79 -1.61 -8.48 -8.86
CA ILE A 79 -0.20 -8.19 -8.57
C ILE A 79 0.71 -9.42 -8.72
N ARG A 80 0.17 -10.61 -8.51
CA ARG A 80 0.89 -11.88 -8.64
C ARG A 80 1.31 -12.19 -10.08
N GLU A 81 0.67 -11.58 -11.06
CA GLU A 81 1.02 -11.69 -12.48
C GLU A 81 2.14 -10.72 -12.88
N LEU A 82 2.40 -9.71 -12.05
CA LEU A 82 3.38 -8.66 -12.31
C LEU A 82 4.67 -8.81 -11.50
N LEU A 83 4.58 -9.44 -10.32
CA LEU A 83 5.67 -9.55 -9.36
C LEU A 83 5.79 -10.97 -8.82
N PRO A 84 7.01 -11.46 -8.56
CA PRO A 84 7.21 -12.70 -7.82
C PRO A 84 6.57 -12.59 -6.43
N THR A 85 5.74 -13.55 -6.08
CA THR A 85 5.04 -13.58 -4.79
C THR A 85 5.08 -14.98 -4.19
N THR A 86 4.99 -15.04 -2.85
CA THR A 86 4.85 -16.29 -2.12
C THR A 86 3.53 -16.30 -1.36
N THR A 87 2.86 -17.44 -1.34
CA THR A 87 1.66 -17.64 -0.55
C THR A 87 2.04 -18.07 0.86
N VAL A 88 1.65 -17.29 1.85
CA VAL A 88 1.70 -17.72 3.24
C VAL A 88 0.39 -18.43 3.55
N GLY A 89 0.47 -19.74 3.76
CA GLY A 89 -0.68 -20.57 4.07
C GLY A 89 -1.25 -20.29 5.47
N ARG A 90 -2.55 -20.46 5.63
CA ARG A 90 -3.18 -20.41 6.93
C ARG A 90 -2.76 -21.64 7.76
N ALA A 91 -2.35 -21.42 9.01
CA ALA A 91 -1.84 -22.48 9.89
C ALA A 91 -2.92 -23.47 10.38
N GLY A 92 -4.18 -23.08 10.37
CA GLY A 92 -5.29 -23.90 10.86
C GLY A 92 -6.22 -24.39 9.75
N THR A 93 -6.95 -25.46 10.01
CA THR A 93 -7.97 -26.00 9.11
C THR A 93 -9.36 -25.39 9.33
N ALA A 94 -9.64 -24.92 10.56
CA ALA A 94 -10.91 -24.31 10.90
C ALA A 94 -11.02 -22.87 10.35
N VAL A 95 -12.12 -22.59 9.67
CA VAL A 95 -12.48 -21.24 9.22
C VAL A 95 -13.57 -20.73 10.13
N SER A 96 -13.37 -19.52 10.70
CA SER A 96 -14.44 -18.83 11.41
C SER A 96 -15.53 -18.46 10.43
N VAL A 97 -16.72 -18.97 10.68
CA VAL A 97 -17.89 -18.61 9.87
C VAL A 97 -18.42 -17.26 10.33
N LEU A 98 -18.58 -16.33 9.38
CA LEU A 98 -19.22 -15.05 9.61
C LEU A 98 -20.70 -15.17 9.17
N PRO A 99 -21.67 -15.20 10.12
CA PRO A 99 -23.08 -15.31 9.76
C PRO A 99 -23.52 -14.15 8.91
N GLN A 100 -24.34 -14.43 7.89
CA GLN A 100 -24.89 -13.43 7.00
C GLN A 100 -26.19 -12.83 7.60
N ALA A 101 -26.32 -11.51 7.51
CA ALA A 101 -27.53 -10.77 7.89
C ALA A 101 -27.67 -9.52 6.99
N PRO A 102 -27.78 -9.72 5.64
CA PRO A 102 -27.70 -8.62 4.68
C PRO A 102 -28.81 -7.60 4.92
N ARG A 103 -28.45 -6.33 4.70
CA ARG A 103 -29.32 -5.18 4.74
C ARG A 103 -29.41 -4.55 3.36
N GLU A 104 -30.60 -4.66 2.75
CA GLU A 104 -30.85 -4.16 1.39
C GLU A 104 -30.98 -2.64 1.32
N ASP A 105 -31.22 -1.98 2.46
CA ASP A 105 -31.43 -0.54 2.56
C ASP A 105 -30.13 0.27 2.52
N ILE A 106 -28.97 -0.36 2.74
CA ILE A 106 -27.68 0.36 2.87
C ILE A 106 -27.32 1.13 1.59
N ASP A 107 -27.55 0.57 0.41
CA ASP A 107 -27.22 1.22 -0.86
C ASP A 107 -27.95 2.56 -1.04
N ALA A 108 -29.14 2.69 -0.49
CA ALA A 108 -29.99 3.87 -0.58
C ALA A 108 -29.77 4.89 0.55
N LEU A 109 -28.92 4.59 1.54
CA LEU A 109 -28.66 5.54 2.63
C LEU A 109 -28.06 6.83 2.07
N GLU A 110 -28.73 7.93 2.32
CA GLU A 110 -28.26 9.27 1.92
C GLU A 110 -27.43 9.92 3.01
N PHE A 111 -26.41 10.64 2.59
CA PHE A 111 -25.62 11.51 3.45
C PHE A 111 -25.18 12.76 2.69
N GLN A 112 -24.72 13.76 3.43
CA GLN A 112 -24.28 15.03 2.88
C GLN A 112 -22.76 15.18 3.11
N LEU A 113 -22.06 15.57 2.06
CA LEU A 113 -20.63 15.90 2.11
C LEU A 113 -20.43 17.31 2.74
N ALA A 114 -19.18 17.61 3.08
CA ALA A 114 -18.83 18.91 3.68
C ALA A 114 -19.15 20.12 2.79
N ASP A 115 -19.18 19.93 1.49
CA ASP A 115 -19.51 20.96 0.49
C ASP A 115 -21.03 21.12 0.26
N GLY A 116 -21.85 20.37 0.98
CA GLY A 116 -23.31 20.36 0.85
C GLY A 116 -23.87 19.40 -0.19
N THR A 117 -23.02 18.73 -0.99
CA THR A 117 -23.46 17.73 -1.96
C THR A 117 -24.08 16.53 -1.27
N LYS A 118 -25.25 16.11 -1.73
CA LYS A 118 -25.91 14.88 -1.26
C LYS A 118 -25.59 13.71 -2.17
N MET A 119 -25.35 12.55 -1.60
CA MET A 119 -25.17 11.32 -2.35
C MET A 119 -25.67 10.11 -1.54
N THR A 120 -25.98 9.02 -2.26
CA THR A 120 -26.25 7.75 -1.63
C THR A 120 -24.97 6.99 -1.30
N TRP A 121 -25.05 5.99 -0.43
CA TRP A 121 -23.94 5.08 -0.15
C TRP A 121 -23.42 4.43 -1.42
N ALA A 122 -24.31 3.89 -2.27
CA ALA A 122 -23.90 3.29 -3.54
C ALA A 122 -23.18 4.28 -4.47
N GLN A 123 -23.62 5.55 -4.53
CA GLN A 123 -22.93 6.58 -5.29
C GLN A 123 -21.53 6.86 -4.75
N SER A 124 -21.36 6.85 -3.43
CA SER A 124 -20.05 7.08 -2.79
C SER A 124 -19.05 5.98 -3.11
N LEU A 125 -19.48 4.72 -3.19
CA LEU A 125 -18.60 3.61 -3.56
C LEU A 125 -18.05 3.80 -4.99
N ASN A 126 -18.89 4.25 -5.93
CA ASN A 126 -18.45 4.59 -7.28
C ASN A 126 -17.52 5.80 -7.30
N ALA A 127 -17.87 6.88 -6.58
CA ALA A 127 -17.05 8.10 -6.54
C ALA A 127 -15.65 7.84 -5.98
N ASN A 128 -15.50 6.87 -5.08
CA ASN A 128 -14.23 6.47 -4.47
C ASN A 128 -13.53 5.32 -5.18
N TYR A 129 -13.98 4.89 -6.34
CA TYR A 129 -13.40 3.74 -7.08
C TYR A 129 -13.24 2.50 -6.21
N THR A 130 -14.22 2.23 -5.35
CA THR A 130 -14.19 1.09 -4.42
C THR A 130 -14.13 -0.22 -5.21
N ASP A 131 -13.17 -1.08 -4.90
CA ASP A 131 -13.06 -2.41 -5.49
C ASP A 131 -13.78 -3.46 -4.63
N GLY A 132 -13.80 -3.30 -3.32
CA GLY A 132 -14.53 -4.20 -2.43
C GLY A 132 -14.82 -3.57 -1.09
N ILE A 133 -15.92 -3.96 -0.49
CA ILE A 133 -16.31 -3.54 0.85
C ILE A 133 -17.06 -4.66 1.55
N LEU A 134 -16.73 -4.86 2.83
CA LEU A 134 -17.43 -5.76 3.74
C LEU A 134 -17.67 -5.03 5.05
N VAL A 135 -18.92 -5.04 5.53
CA VAL A 135 -19.30 -4.44 6.81
C VAL A 135 -19.80 -5.52 7.75
N LEU A 136 -19.13 -5.60 8.91
CA LEU A 136 -19.54 -6.44 10.03
C LEU A 136 -20.27 -5.60 11.06
N HIS A 137 -21.44 -6.05 11.49
CA HIS A 137 -22.16 -5.48 12.62
C HIS A 137 -22.53 -6.58 13.61
N ARG A 138 -22.06 -6.46 14.84
CA ARG A 138 -22.28 -7.46 15.92
C ARG A 138 -21.91 -8.89 15.48
N GLY A 139 -20.77 -9.03 14.77
CA GLY A 139 -20.24 -10.31 14.30
C GLY A 139 -20.95 -10.92 13.09
N LYS A 140 -21.87 -10.19 12.46
CA LYS A 140 -22.58 -10.63 11.24
C LYS A 140 -22.22 -9.75 10.05
N VAL A 141 -22.10 -10.35 8.86
CA VAL A 141 -21.94 -9.60 7.61
C VAL A 141 -23.28 -8.99 7.24
N VAL A 142 -23.37 -7.66 7.30
CA VAL A 142 -24.61 -6.92 6.97
C VAL A 142 -24.55 -6.29 5.59
N TYR A 143 -23.36 -6.14 5.01
CA TYR A 143 -23.17 -5.57 3.68
C TYR A 143 -21.87 -6.08 3.07
N GLU A 144 -21.91 -6.50 1.82
CA GLU A 144 -20.75 -6.99 1.08
C GLU A 144 -20.95 -6.72 -0.40
N ARG A 145 -19.98 -6.04 -1.05
CA ARG A 145 -19.99 -5.72 -2.48
C ARG A 145 -18.60 -5.79 -3.04
N TYR A 146 -18.52 -6.17 -4.32
CA TYR A 146 -17.28 -6.23 -5.11
C TYR A 146 -17.51 -5.57 -6.46
N PHE A 147 -16.48 -4.90 -6.97
CA PHE A 147 -16.52 -4.13 -8.20
C PHE A 147 -15.25 -4.33 -9.02
N GLY A 148 -15.35 -4.05 -10.32
CA GLY A 148 -14.21 -4.14 -11.24
C GLY A 148 -13.63 -5.55 -11.32
N ALA A 149 -12.33 -5.66 -11.07
CA ALA A 149 -11.61 -6.93 -11.13
C ALA A 149 -11.70 -7.77 -9.85
N LEU A 150 -12.13 -7.18 -8.73
CA LEU A 150 -12.17 -7.87 -7.45
C LEU A 150 -13.43 -8.73 -7.32
N GLN A 151 -13.26 -9.92 -6.77
CA GLN A 151 -14.31 -10.87 -6.41
C GLN A 151 -14.08 -11.36 -4.98
N ALA A 152 -15.08 -12.01 -4.39
CA ALA A 152 -15.04 -12.48 -2.99
C ALA A 152 -13.86 -13.39 -2.66
N ASP A 153 -13.42 -14.19 -3.64
CA ASP A 153 -12.34 -15.18 -3.51
C ASP A 153 -11.01 -14.71 -4.12
N ARG A 154 -10.93 -13.46 -4.58
CA ARG A 154 -9.74 -12.92 -5.22
C ARG A 154 -8.89 -12.11 -4.23
N PRO A 155 -7.56 -12.23 -4.30
CA PRO A 155 -6.66 -11.39 -3.53
C PRO A 155 -6.72 -9.94 -4.02
N HIS A 156 -6.42 -9.01 -3.12
CA HIS A 156 -6.25 -7.60 -3.43
C HIS A 156 -5.05 -7.05 -2.66
N MET A 157 -4.34 -6.09 -3.23
CA MET A 157 -3.22 -5.44 -2.55
C MET A 157 -3.70 -4.71 -1.30
N ALA A 158 -3.16 -5.09 -0.15
CA ALA A 158 -3.51 -4.50 1.14
C ALA A 158 -2.71 -3.23 1.47
N PHE A 159 -1.63 -2.95 0.73
CA PHE A 159 -0.75 -1.80 0.99
C PHE A 159 -0.40 -1.66 2.48
N SER A 160 -0.61 -0.48 3.06
CA SER A 160 -0.26 -0.19 4.45
C SER A 160 -1.14 -0.90 5.49
N VAL A 161 -2.25 -1.52 5.11
CA VAL A 161 -2.97 -2.42 6.01
C VAL A 161 -2.07 -3.57 6.47
N THR A 162 -1.09 -3.98 5.65
CA THR A 162 -0.04 -4.93 6.01
C THR A 162 0.68 -4.55 7.30
N LYS A 163 0.87 -3.26 7.58
CA LYS A 163 1.50 -2.78 8.82
C LYS A 163 0.69 -3.16 10.07
N SER A 164 -0.63 -3.25 9.97
CA SER A 164 -1.47 -3.69 11.08
C SER A 164 -1.22 -5.16 11.42
N PHE A 165 -0.99 -6.01 10.42
CA PHE A 165 -0.61 -7.41 10.64
C PHE A 165 0.77 -7.53 11.28
N ILE A 166 1.75 -6.80 10.76
CA ILE A 166 3.12 -6.78 11.31
C ILE A 166 3.12 -6.21 12.73
N GLY A 167 2.39 -5.13 12.98
CA GLY A 167 2.25 -4.54 14.33
C GLY A 167 1.59 -5.49 15.32
N THR A 168 0.57 -6.25 14.88
CA THR A 168 -0.06 -7.28 15.71
C THR A 168 0.93 -8.39 16.04
N LEU A 169 1.70 -8.87 15.07
CA LEU A 169 2.75 -9.87 15.30
C LEU A 169 3.79 -9.34 16.31
N ALA A 170 4.26 -8.12 16.14
CA ALA A 170 5.19 -7.49 17.09
C ALA A 170 4.61 -7.42 18.51
N ALA A 171 3.32 -7.04 18.64
CA ALA A 171 2.65 -7.01 19.94
C ALA A 171 2.55 -8.40 20.58
N MET A 172 2.33 -9.46 19.80
CA MET A 172 2.35 -10.84 20.29
C MET A 172 3.75 -11.20 20.79
N LEU A 173 4.80 -10.89 20.05
CA LEU A 173 6.18 -11.17 20.46
C LEU A 173 6.59 -10.39 21.72
N VAL A 174 6.07 -9.19 21.92
CA VAL A 174 6.24 -8.43 23.17
C VAL A 174 5.54 -9.15 24.33
N ALA A 175 4.30 -9.61 24.11
CA ALA A 175 3.53 -10.33 25.13
C ALA A 175 4.19 -11.66 25.53
N GLU A 176 4.89 -12.30 24.60
CA GLU A 176 5.66 -13.54 24.82
C GLU A 176 7.06 -13.28 25.41
N GLY A 177 7.47 -12.02 25.59
CA GLY A 177 8.78 -11.66 26.12
C GLY A 177 9.94 -11.83 25.14
N VAL A 178 9.66 -12.07 23.86
CA VAL A 178 10.67 -12.21 22.78
C VAL A 178 11.19 -10.84 22.36
N LEU A 179 10.32 -9.83 22.32
CA LEU A 179 10.67 -8.42 22.07
C LEU A 179 10.46 -7.59 23.34
N ASP A 180 11.45 -6.74 23.66
CA ASP A 180 11.30 -5.71 24.65
C ASP A 180 10.90 -4.40 23.97
N ALA A 181 9.68 -3.95 24.22
CA ALA A 181 9.14 -2.71 23.63
C ALA A 181 9.87 -1.44 24.10
N GLN A 182 10.68 -1.51 25.17
CA GLN A 182 11.47 -0.40 25.69
C GLN A 182 12.91 -0.41 25.15
N ALA A 183 13.33 -1.49 24.50
CA ALA A 183 14.65 -1.61 23.92
C ALA A 183 14.82 -0.72 22.68
N SER A 184 16.04 -0.22 22.48
CA SER A 184 16.38 0.47 21.23
C SER A 184 16.25 -0.45 20.03
N VAL A 185 15.77 0.07 18.90
CA VAL A 185 15.71 -0.65 17.63
C VAL A 185 17.07 -1.22 17.24
N ALA A 186 18.17 -0.53 17.53
CA ALA A 186 19.53 -0.98 17.23
C ALA A 186 19.94 -2.27 17.96
N ILE A 187 19.25 -2.68 19.01
CA ILE A 187 19.49 -3.98 19.68
C ILE A 187 19.05 -5.13 18.78
N TYR A 188 17.95 -4.95 18.04
CA TYR A 188 17.39 -5.96 17.15
C TYR A 188 17.90 -5.85 15.71
N VAL A 189 18.23 -4.64 15.28
CA VAL A 189 18.71 -4.31 13.93
C VAL A 189 19.94 -3.41 14.04
N PRO A 190 21.14 -3.97 14.35
CA PRO A 190 22.36 -3.21 14.59
C PRO A 190 22.76 -2.26 13.46
N GLU A 191 22.39 -2.60 12.21
CA GLU A 191 22.67 -1.81 11.01
C GLU A 191 21.99 -0.44 11.03
N LEU A 192 20.98 -0.24 11.89
CA LEU A 192 20.28 1.02 12.04
C LEU A 192 20.87 1.93 13.12
N ALA A 193 21.94 1.50 13.83
CA ALA A 193 22.52 2.25 14.96
C ALA A 193 22.89 3.69 14.59
N ASP A 194 23.45 3.91 13.41
CA ASP A 194 23.88 5.22 12.91
C ASP A 194 22.78 5.98 12.14
N SER A 195 21.56 5.47 12.14
CA SER A 195 20.40 6.09 11.48
C SER A 195 19.53 6.86 12.49
N GLY A 196 18.55 7.63 11.99
CA GLY A 196 17.53 8.27 12.84
C GLY A 196 16.71 7.30 13.69
N PHE A 197 16.73 5.98 13.38
CA PHE A 197 16.09 4.93 14.18
C PHE A 197 16.96 4.43 15.32
N GLY A 198 18.30 4.61 15.26
CA GLY A 198 19.22 4.08 16.27
C GLY A 198 18.96 4.60 17.69
N ASN A 199 18.48 5.83 17.81
CA ASN A 199 18.13 6.48 19.09
C ASN A 199 16.63 6.34 19.42
N ALA A 200 15.84 5.67 18.60
CA ALA A 200 14.42 5.45 18.87
C ALA A 200 14.28 4.47 20.04
N ALA A 201 13.71 4.94 21.14
CA ALA A 201 13.59 4.16 22.37
C ALA A 201 12.42 3.15 22.35
N TYR A 202 11.55 3.17 21.37
CA TYR A 202 10.51 2.14 21.16
C TYR A 202 9.76 2.29 19.86
N VAL A 203 9.18 1.19 19.45
CA VAL A 203 8.16 1.16 18.42
C VAL A 203 6.81 1.46 19.08
N ARG A 204 6.34 2.70 18.94
CA ARG A 204 4.95 3.03 19.25
C ARG A 204 4.10 2.87 18.00
#